data_74a17097d939d87bb1a35b1828b37b15
#
_entry.id   74a17097d939d87bb1a35b1828b37b15
#
_cell.length_a   1.000
_cell.length_b   1.000
_cell.length_c   1.000
_cell.angle_alpha   90.00
_cell.angle_beta   90.00
_cell.angle_gamma   90.00
#
_symmetry.space_group_name_H-M   'P 1'
#
loop_
_entity.id
_entity.type
_entity.pdbx_description
1 polymer ?
#
loop_
_entity_poly.entity_id
_entity_poly.type
_entity_poly.pdbx_seq_one_letter_code
_entity_poly.pdbx_strand_id
1 'polypeptide(L)'
;MTINGIVLSSIIITNILPAVPNDIEKESRWIGSGEVLLEMLQHPDANINMFGNVYIRGVASGLSYNSFIVNWMADASPEFKNRVKQGLLLELPNPVNWSEVTNVVYQFLLNNPETLELPSVLLIENALHEVYGGIQNENE
;
A
#
# COMPACT_ATOMS: atom_id res chain seq x y z
N MET A 1 -23.32 57.76 -16.77
CA MET A 1 -22.00 57.11 -16.58
C MET A 1 -22.22 55.60 -16.56
N THR A 2 -22.02 54.98 -17.72
CA THR A 2 -22.37 53.55 -18.00
C THR A 2 -21.11 52.73 -17.80
N ILE A 3 -21.14 51.83 -16.83
CA ILE A 3 -20.07 50.87 -16.60
C ILE A 3 -20.36 49.61 -17.40
N ASN A 4 -19.51 49.31 -18.37
CA ASN A 4 -19.59 48.16 -19.25
C ASN A 4 -19.50 46.87 -18.43
N GLY A 5 -20.57 46.07 -18.49
CA GLY A 5 -20.57 44.70 -17.99
C GLY A 5 -19.70 43.81 -18.86
N ILE A 6 -18.65 43.28 -18.24
CA ILE A 6 -17.85 42.18 -18.83
C ILE A 6 -18.59 40.88 -18.56
N VAL A 7 -19.20 40.32 -19.59
CA VAL A 7 -19.78 38.97 -19.55
C VAL A 7 -18.61 38.00 -19.63
N LEU A 8 -18.24 37.44 -18.49
CA LEU A 8 -17.32 36.28 -18.47
C LEU A 8 -18.09 35.05 -18.95
N SER A 9 -17.91 34.73 -20.21
CA SER A 9 -18.36 33.45 -20.78
C SER A 9 -17.56 32.34 -20.13
N SER A 10 -18.20 31.61 -19.22
CA SER A 10 -17.65 30.36 -18.69
C SER A 10 -17.52 29.35 -19.82
N ILE A 11 -16.31 29.17 -20.33
CA ILE A 11 -15.98 28.05 -21.23
C ILE A 11 -16.00 26.79 -20.35
N ILE A 12 -17.11 26.07 -20.37
CA ILE A 12 -17.15 24.71 -19.84
C ILE A 12 -16.37 23.85 -20.83
N ILE A 13 -15.11 23.62 -20.55
CA ILE A 13 -14.34 22.58 -21.20
C ILE A 13 -14.86 21.26 -20.64
N THR A 14 -15.87 20.70 -21.28
CA THR A 14 -16.22 19.30 -21.09
C THR A 14 -15.05 18.50 -21.69
N ASN A 15 -14.11 18.12 -20.82
CA ASN A 15 -13.14 17.09 -21.12
C ASN A 15 -13.93 15.81 -21.38
N ILE A 16 -14.30 15.58 -22.64
CA ILE A 16 -14.74 14.27 -23.12
C ILE A 16 -13.46 13.42 -23.12
N LEU A 17 -13.11 12.87 -21.96
CA LEU A 17 -12.18 11.75 -21.94
C LEU A 17 -12.83 10.66 -22.78
N PRO A 18 -12.10 10.10 -23.77
CA PRO A 18 -12.63 8.96 -24.50
C PRO A 18 -13.00 7.89 -23.49
N ALA A 19 -14.18 7.29 -23.65
CA ALA A 19 -14.61 6.18 -22.81
C ALA A 19 -13.49 5.13 -22.85
N VAL A 20 -12.87 4.87 -21.68
CA VAL A 20 -11.87 3.83 -21.56
C VAL A 20 -12.57 2.51 -21.92
N PRO A 21 -12.04 1.73 -22.87
CA PRO A 21 -12.64 0.45 -23.21
C PRO A 21 -12.83 -0.40 -21.96
N ASN A 22 -13.98 -1.07 -21.82
CA ASN A 22 -14.30 -1.92 -20.66
C ASN A 22 -13.22 -2.96 -20.33
N ASP A 23 -12.43 -3.37 -21.31
CA ASP A 23 -11.33 -4.30 -21.15
C ASP A 23 -10.14 -3.66 -20.39
N ILE A 24 -9.92 -2.36 -20.56
CA ILE A 24 -8.90 -1.60 -19.80
C ILE A 24 -9.40 -1.31 -18.38
N GLU A 25 -10.70 -1.12 -18.18
CA GLU A 25 -11.26 -1.02 -16.83
C GLU A 25 -11.13 -2.34 -16.06
N LYS A 26 -11.17 -3.47 -16.76
CA LYS A 26 -10.96 -4.79 -16.17
C LYS A 26 -9.49 -5.08 -15.87
N GLU A 27 -8.59 -4.61 -16.73
CA GLU A 27 -7.13 -4.67 -16.54
C GLU A 27 -6.61 -3.59 -15.58
N SER A 28 -7.29 -2.44 -15.48
CA SER A 28 -6.96 -1.37 -14.54
C SER A 28 -7.55 -1.57 -13.13
N ARG A 29 -8.13 -2.70 -12.83
CA ARG A 29 -8.33 -3.16 -11.45
C ARG A 29 -6.97 -3.50 -10.80
N TRP A 30 -6.08 -2.59 -11.00
CA TRP A 30 -4.71 -2.65 -10.56
C TRP A 30 -4.63 -2.87 -9.07
N ILE A 31 -4.21 -4.06 -8.67
CA ILE A 31 -3.70 -4.41 -7.33
C ILE A 31 -4.48 -3.73 -6.18
N GLY A 32 -5.71 -3.27 -6.49
CA GLY A 32 -6.53 -2.51 -5.55
C GLY A 32 -7.05 -3.36 -4.38
N SER A 33 -7.24 -4.67 -4.60
CA SER A 33 -7.75 -5.60 -3.58
C SER A 33 -6.79 -6.75 -3.34
N GLY A 34 -6.96 -7.41 -2.21
CA GLY A 34 -6.23 -8.64 -1.89
C GLY A 34 -6.51 -9.77 -2.87
N GLU A 35 -7.74 -9.85 -3.40
CA GLU A 35 -8.13 -10.86 -4.39
C GLU A 35 -7.26 -10.75 -5.65
N VAL A 36 -7.13 -9.55 -6.22
CA VAL A 36 -6.30 -9.31 -7.41
C VAL A 36 -4.83 -9.60 -7.11
N LEU A 37 -4.34 -9.21 -5.94
CA LEU A 37 -2.96 -9.50 -5.54
C LEU A 37 -2.73 -11.01 -5.42
N LEU A 38 -3.64 -11.75 -4.80
CA LEU A 38 -3.53 -13.20 -4.66
C LEU A 38 -3.57 -13.89 -6.02
N GLU A 39 -4.47 -13.46 -6.92
CA GLU A 39 -4.53 -13.95 -8.30
C GLU A 39 -3.21 -13.74 -9.04
N MET A 40 -2.59 -12.57 -8.90
CA MET A 40 -1.27 -12.29 -9.50
C MET A 40 -0.19 -13.20 -8.93
N LEU A 41 -0.15 -13.43 -7.63
CA LEU A 41 0.85 -14.29 -6.98
C LEU A 41 0.71 -15.76 -7.36
N GLN A 42 -0.50 -16.19 -7.71
CA GLN A 42 -0.80 -17.57 -8.16
C GLN A 42 -0.76 -17.73 -9.69
N HIS A 43 -0.57 -16.63 -10.42
CA HIS A 43 -0.68 -16.65 -11.87
C HIS A 43 0.43 -17.51 -12.51
N PRO A 44 0.09 -18.38 -13.50
CA PRO A 44 1.07 -19.25 -14.18
C PRO A 44 2.07 -18.48 -15.06
N ASP A 45 1.71 -17.27 -15.53
CA ASP A 45 2.63 -16.38 -16.23
C ASP A 45 3.62 -15.77 -15.24
N ALA A 46 4.90 -16.07 -15.44
CA ALA A 46 5.98 -15.61 -14.56
C ALA A 46 6.09 -14.07 -14.49
N ASN A 47 5.70 -13.34 -15.54
CA ASN A 47 5.73 -11.89 -15.53
C ASN A 47 4.65 -11.33 -14.62
N ILE A 48 3.42 -11.87 -14.69
CA ILE A 48 2.31 -11.45 -13.83
C ILE A 48 2.64 -11.77 -12.37
N ASN A 49 3.14 -12.97 -12.09
CA ASN A 49 3.60 -13.34 -10.75
C ASN A 49 4.69 -12.39 -10.25
N MET A 50 5.67 -12.07 -11.09
CA MET A 50 6.73 -11.12 -10.76
C MET A 50 6.18 -9.73 -10.41
N PHE A 51 5.17 -9.24 -11.12
CA PHE A 51 4.56 -7.95 -10.79
C PHE A 51 3.93 -7.94 -9.39
N GLY A 52 3.22 -9.00 -9.00
CA GLY A 52 2.70 -9.15 -7.63
C GLY A 52 3.82 -9.08 -6.58
N ASN A 53 4.92 -9.80 -6.83
CA ASN A 53 6.09 -9.80 -5.95
C ASN A 53 6.76 -8.41 -5.84
N VAL A 54 6.94 -7.71 -6.97
CA VAL A 54 7.53 -6.37 -7.02
C VAL A 54 6.64 -5.36 -6.30
N TYR A 55 5.34 -5.49 -6.44
CA TYR A 55 4.39 -4.63 -5.73
C TYR A 55 4.49 -4.79 -4.21
N ILE A 56 4.50 -6.04 -3.70
CA ILE A 56 4.70 -6.30 -2.27
C ILE A 56 6.00 -5.68 -1.77
N ARG A 57 7.10 -5.84 -2.51
CA ARG A 57 8.40 -5.24 -2.15
C ARG A 57 8.33 -3.73 -2.08
N GLY A 58 7.64 -3.10 -3.04
CA GLY A 58 7.45 -1.64 -3.07
C GLY A 58 6.70 -1.13 -1.85
N VAL A 59 5.58 -1.77 -1.51
CA VAL A 59 4.77 -1.43 -0.32
C VAL A 59 5.57 -1.66 0.96
N ALA A 60 6.19 -2.84 1.13
CA ALA A 60 6.98 -3.17 2.30
C ALA A 60 8.17 -2.23 2.51
N SER A 61 8.86 -1.86 1.43
CA SER A 61 9.95 -0.87 1.48
C SER A 61 9.45 0.50 1.90
N GLY A 62 8.30 0.93 1.39
CA GLY A 62 7.67 2.21 1.77
C GLY A 62 7.28 2.23 3.25
N LEU A 63 6.68 1.17 3.76
CA LEU A 63 6.30 1.03 5.16
C LEU A 63 7.53 1.04 6.08
N SER A 64 8.56 0.27 5.73
CA SER A 64 9.82 0.23 6.48
C SER A 64 10.54 1.58 6.49
N TYR A 65 10.57 2.29 5.35
CA TYR A 65 11.14 3.62 5.27
C TYR A 65 10.36 4.63 6.11
N ASN A 66 9.04 4.56 6.10
CA ASN A 66 8.20 5.40 6.96
C ASN A 66 8.52 5.15 8.44
N SER A 67 8.68 3.89 8.84
CA SER A 67 9.09 3.52 10.21
C SER A 67 10.45 4.10 10.58
N PHE A 68 11.41 4.08 9.67
CA PHE A 68 12.72 4.72 9.88
C PHE A 68 12.59 6.24 10.11
N ILE A 69 11.82 6.95 9.29
CA ILE A 69 11.60 8.40 9.46
C ILE A 69 10.92 8.70 10.79
N VAL A 70 9.91 7.91 11.14
CA VAL A 70 9.16 8.07 12.39
C VAL A 70 10.09 7.85 13.59
N ASN A 71 10.93 6.82 13.58
CA ASN A 71 11.92 6.59 14.64
C ASN A 71 12.93 7.74 14.75
N TRP A 72 13.44 8.23 13.63
CA TRP A 72 14.33 9.37 13.60
C TRP A 72 13.69 10.63 14.19
N MET A 73 12.41 10.89 13.87
CA MET A 73 11.66 12.01 14.45
C MET A 73 11.37 11.80 15.95
N ALA A 74 11.13 10.55 16.36
CA ALA A 74 10.90 10.20 17.76
C ALA A 74 12.15 10.43 18.63
N ASP A 75 13.33 10.19 18.09
CA ASP A 75 14.60 10.50 18.78
C ASP A 75 14.82 12.01 18.97
N ALA A 76 14.24 12.84 18.08
CA ALA A 76 14.28 14.29 18.18
C ALA A 76 13.25 14.86 19.20
N SER A 77 12.19 14.10 19.56
CA SER A 77 11.13 14.53 20.46
C SER A 77 10.62 13.39 21.35
N PRO A 78 10.91 13.39 22.66
CA PRO A 78 10.43 12.36 23.60
C PRO A 78 8.89 12.25 23.68
N GLU A 79 8.18 13.36 23.46
CA GLU A 79 6.71 13.36 23.45
C GLU A 79 6.15 12.64 22.22
N PHE A 80 6.83 12.75 21.10
CA PHE A 80 6.48 12.06 19.86
C PHE A 80 6.75 10.55 20.00
N LYS A 81 7.85 10.18 20.65
CA LYS A 81 8.23 8.77 20.91
C LYS A 81 7.12 7.96 21.59
N ASN A 82 6.44 8.54 22.56
CA ASN A 82 5.35 7.87 23.27
C ASN A 82 4.09 7.67 22.44
N ARG A 83 3.83 8.54 21.46
CA ARG A 83 2.69 8.41 20.53
C ARG A 83 2.94 7.37 19.44
N VAL A 84 4.19 7.20 19.03
CA VAL A 84 4.59 6.34 17.92
C VAL A 84 4.84 4.90 18.34
N LYS A 85 5.21 4.65 19.60
CA LYS A 85 5.42 3.30 20.14
C LYS A 85 4.18 2.38 20.08
N GLN A 86 3.02 2.91 19.75
CA GLN A 86 1.75 2.17 19.78
C GLN A 86 1.34 1.53 18.45
N GLY A 87 2.25 1.11 17.61
CA GLY A 87 1.86 0.13 16.60
C GLY A 87 2.04 0.50 15.13
N LEU A 88 2.87 1.50 14.79
CA LEU A 88 3.08 1.89 13.39
C LEU A 88 4.47 1.53 12.83
N LEU A 89 5.29 0.83 13.59
CA LEU A 89 6.66 0.55 13.18
C LEU A 89 6.78 -0.84 12.56
N LEU A 90 7.13 -0.87 11.29
CA LEU A 90 7.51 -2.08 10.59
C LEU A 90 9.03 -2.15 10.51
N GLU A 91 9.64 -3.12 11.19
CA GLU A 91 11.07 -3.38 11.15
C GLU A 91 11.35 -4.65 10.36
N LEU A 92 11.68 -4.48 9.08
CA LEU A 92 12.13 -5.61 8.28
C LEU A 92 13.55 -6.04 8.69
N PRO A 93 13.86 -7.35 8.64
CA PRO A 93 15.20 -7.85 8.96
C PRO A 93 16.26 -7.26 8.04
N ASN A 94 17.47 -7.09 8.54
CA ASN A 94 18.59 -6.60 7.74
C ASN A 94 19.73 -7.65 7.74
N PRO A 95 20.07 -8.27 6.59
CA PRO A 95 19.53 -8.01 5.25
C PRO A 95 18.10 -8.54 5.04
N VAL A 96 17.33 -7.86 4.17
CA VAL A 96 15.95 -8.27 3.86
C VAL A 96 15.95 -9.50 2.96
N ASN A 97 15.30 -10.57 3.40
CA ASN A 97 14.96 -11.70 2.56
C ASN A 97 13.60 -11.46 1.86
N TRP A 98 13.63 -10.95 0.64
CA TRP A 98 12.42 -10.61 -0.09
C TRP A 98 11.53 -11.80 -0.41
N SER A 99 12.08 -12.99 -0.56
CA SER A 99 11.27 -14.20 -0.77
C SER A 99 10.46 -14.55 0.47
N GLU A 100 11.03 -14.35 1.65
CA GLU A 100 10.36 -14.54 2.93
C GLU A 100 9.26 -13.49 3.13
N VAL A 101 9.57 -12.21 2.93
CA VAL A 101 8.60 -11.11 3.01
C VAL A 101 7.40 -11.35 2.10
N THR A 102 7.64 -11.74 0.84
CA THR A 102 6.56 -12.06 -0.10
C THR A 102 5.77 -13.28 0.36
N ASN A 103 6.43 -14.31 0.87
CA ASN A 103 5.75 -15.51 1.36
C ASN A 103 4.87 -15.21 2.58
N VAL A 104 5.29 -14.35 3.49
CA VAL A 104 4.48 -13.89 4.63
C VAL A 104 3.16 -13.30 4.13
N VAL A 105 3.22 -12.37 3.17
CA VAL A 105 2.02 -11.77 2.59
C VAL A 105 1.17 -12.81 1.87
N TYR A 106 1.78 -13.69 1.07
CA TYR A 106 1.06 -14.73 0.35
C TYR A 106 0.30 -15.67 1.30
N GLN A 107 0.94 -16.12 2.36
CA GLN A 107 0.29 -16.98 3.37
C GLN A 107 -0.82 -16.25 4.12
N PHE A 108 -0.64 -14.98 4.43
CA PHE A 108 -1.68 -14.16 5.03
C PHE A 108 -2.92 -14.09 4.15
N LEU A 109 -2.77 -13.81 2.85
CA LEU A 109 -3.89 -13.75 1.91
C LEU A 109 -4.61 -15.10 1.78
N LEU A 110 -3.88 -16.22 1.77
CA LEU A 110 -4.47 -17.55 1.72
C LEU A 110 -5.27 -17.90 2.97
N ASN A 111 -4.80 -17.46 4.13
CA ASN A 111 -5.39 -17.81 5.43
C ASN A 111 -6.54 -16.89 5.84
N ASN A 112 -6.72 -15.74 5.14
CA ASN A 112 -7.76 -14.75 5.45
C ASN A 112 -8.65 -14.44 4.22
N PRO A 113 -9.29 -15.45 3.61
CA PRO A 113 -10.07 -15.29 2.38
C PRO A 113 -11.22 -14.28 2.53
N GLU A 114 -11.76 -14.11 3.74
CA GLU A 114 -12.84 -13.18 4.05
C GLU A 114 -12.41 -11.70 3.98
N THR A 115 -11.11 -11.44 3.96
CA THR A 115 -10.56 -10.06 3.92
C THR A 115 -10.11 -9.62 2.53
N LEU A 116 -10.17 -10.50 1.53
CA LEU A 116 -9.58 -10.25 0.20
C LEU A 116 -10.21 -9.08 -0.56
N GLU A 117 -11.41 -8.66 -0.20
CA GLU A 117 -12.04 -7.45 -0.75
C GLU A 117 -11.38 -6.15 -0.27
N LEU A 118 -10.62 -6.20 0.82
CA LEU A 118 -9.93 -5.04 1.36
C LEU A 118 -8.77 -4.58 0.44
N PRO A 119 -8.37 -3.31 0.56
CA PRO A 119 -7.21 -2.80 -0.18
C PRO A 119 -5.95 -3.64 0.07
N SER A 120 -5.28 -4.05 -1.00
CA SER A 120 -4.08 -4.88 -0.94
C SER A 120 -2.94 -4.28 -0.11
N VAL A 121 -2.80 -2.95 -0.12
CA VAL A 121 -1.83 -2.23 0.73
C VAL A 121 -2.09 -2.50 2.21
N LEU A 122 -3.36 -2.44 2.65
CA LEU A 122 -3.76 -2.71 4.02
C LEU A 122 -3.49 -4.16 4.42
N LEU A 123 -3.76 -5.11 3.51
CA LEU A 123 -3.50 -6.53 3.76
C LEU A 123 -2.01 -6.84 3.84
N ILE A 124 -1.18 -6.20 3.00
CA ILE A 124 0.28 -6.28 3.08
C ILE A 124 0.76 -5.72 4.42
N GLU A 125 0.26 -4.55 4.82
CA GLU A 125 0.60 -3.93 6.10
C GLU A 125 0.25 -4.85 7.27
N ASN A 126 -0.96 -5.38 7.32
CA ASN A 126 -1.40 -6.31 8.37
C ASN A 126 -0.53 -7.56 8.42
N ALA A 127 -0.29 -8.20 7.27
CA ALA A 127 0.56 -9.39 7.18
C ALA A 127 1.97 -9.16 7.71
N LEU A 128 2.56 -8.03 7.35
CA LEU A 128 3.92 -7.70 7.76
C LEU A 128 3.99 -7.27 9.24
N HIS A 129 2.96 -6.60 9.76
CA HIS A 129 2.89 -6.26 11.17
C HIS A 129 2.72 -7.48 12.08
N GLU A 130 2.03 -8.52 11.64
CA GLU A 130 1.93 -9.78 12.41
C GLU A 130 3.29 -10.44 12.63
N VAL A 131 4.22 -10.32 11.67
CA VAL A 131 5.50 -11.01 11.69
C VAL A 131 6.66 -10.08 12.10
N TYR A 132 6.63 -8.85 11.64
CA TYR A 132 7.73 -7.88 11.78
C TYR A 132 7.31 -6.62 12.55
N GLY A 133 6.10 -6.56 13.08
CA GLY A 133 5.64 -5.42 13.89
C GLY A 133 6.42 -5.34 15.18
N GLY A 134 7.08 -4.20 15.41
CA GLY A 134 7.93 -3.95 16.58
C GLY A 134 7.17 -3.74 17.88
N ILE A 135 6.22 -4.63 18.22
CA ILE A 135 5.74 -4.78 19.59
C ILE A 135 6.65 -5.80 20.26
N GLN A 136 7.86 -5.40 20.57
CA GLN A 136 8.55 -6.09 21.63
C GLN A 136 7.77 -5.76 22.91
N ASN A 137 7.01 -6.76 23.38
CA ASN A 137 6.55 -6.78 24.74
C ASN A 137 7.80 -6.72 25.63
N GLU A 138 8.21 -5.50 26.02
CA GLU A 138 9.10 -5.31 27.16
C GLU A 138 8.31 -5.69 28.42
N ASN A 139 8.06 -6.99 28.56
CA ASN A 139 7.67 -7.63 29.79
C ASN A 139 8.73 -8.70 30.07
N GLU A 140 9.90 -8.25 30.49
CA GLU A 140 10.80 -8.99 31.40
C GLU A 140 11.56 -7.99 32.28
#